data_8fb0bbdd7f89cde62930c57d7a5ba988
#
_entry.id   8fb0bbdd7f89cde62930c57d7a5ba988
#
_cell.length_a   1.000
_cell.length_b   1.000
_cell.length_c   1.000
_cell.angle_alpha   90.00
_cell.angle_beta   90.00
_cell.angle_gamma   90.00
#
_symmetry.space_group_name_H-M   'P 1'
#
loop_
_entity.id
_entity.type
_entity.pdbx_description
1 polymer ?
#
loop_
_entity_poly.entity_id
_entity_poly.type
_entity_poly.pdbx_seq_one_letter_code
_entity_poly.pdbx_strand_id
1 'polypeptide(L)'
;WANLPEGALICEMVKDNGNMLSLEEARDFANKHSLPFCKIEELIEYQKLNFSNVEKVSSAKLNTEYGIFDITVYRELYTDKEHVFLSMGDYKNGIVRIHSECLTGDVFFSKTCDCNSQLRNTLLNISEQGKGSIIYLRQEGRGIGIGEKIKAYSLQQNLGLDTVEANLKLGYKEDERDFHQAAWILKDQGFERVRLVTNNPAKIEALKRHNLIVEV
;
A
#
# COMPACT_ATOMS: atom_id res chain seq x y z
N TRP A 1 22.04 5.14 1.91
CA TRP A 1 21.81 4.28 0.75
C TRP A 1 23.03 4.19 -0.16
N ALA A 2 23.73 5.31 -0.38
CA ALA A 2 24.95 5.34 -1.21
C ALA A 2 26.21 4.87 -0.49
N ASN A 3 26.09 4.47 0.77
CA ASN A 3 27.21 4.08 1.65
C ASN A 3 28.32 5.17 1.73
N LEU A 4 27.91 6.43 1.69
CA LEU A 4 28.75 7.61 1.85
C LEU A 4 28.62 8.18 3.26
N PRO A 5 29.58 9.00 3.73
CA PRO A 5 29.46 9.73 4.99
C PRO A 5 28.17 10.55 5.04
N GLU A 6 27.54 10.59 6.21
CA GLU A 6 26.34 11.38 6.43
C GLU A 6 26.65 12.87 6.38
N GLY A 7 26.15 13.53 5.36
CA GLY A 7 26.29 14.98 5.15
C GLY A 7 26.19 15.32 3.68
N ALA A 8 25.45 16.38 3.37
CA ALA A 8 25.30 16.89 2.04
C ALA A 8 25.16 18.42 2.05
N LEU A 9 25.72 19.06 1.01
CA LEU A 9 25.38 20.43 0.68
C LEU A 9 24.32 20.39 -0.43
N ILE A 10 23.19 21.04 -0.20
CA ILE A 10 22.13 21.20 -1.21
C ILE A 10 22.12 22.64 -1.70
N CYS A 11 21.95 22.81 -3.00
CA CYS A 11 21.85 24.10 -3.66
C CYS A 11 20.81 24.04 -4.77
N GLU A 12 19.97 25.04 -4.85
CA GLU A 12 19.02 25.19 -5.95
C GLU A 12 19.74 25.57 -7.23
N MET A 13 19.25 25.00 -8.35
CA MET A 13 19.78 25.32 -9.67
C MET A 13 18.92 26.38 -10.33
N VAL A 14 19.48 27.58 -10.48
CA VAL A 14 18.80 28.73 -11.07
C VAL A 14 19.46 29.16 -12.38
N LYS A 15 18.69 29.74 -13.29
CA LYS A 15 19.13 30.36 -14.51
C LYS A 15 19.68 31.76 -14.24
N ASP A 16 20.39 32.35 -15.20
CA ASP A 16 20.89 33.72 -15.09
C ASP A 16 19.76 34.76 -14.87
N ASN A 17 18.57 34.48 -15.32
CA ASN A 17 17.37 35.30 -15.09
C ASN A 17 16.68 35.08 -13.73
N GLY A 18 17.26 34.25 -12.86
CA GLY A 18 16.73 33.94 -11.52
C GLY A 18 15.62 32.88 -11.47
N ASN A 19 15.19 32.36 -12.61
CA ASN A 19 14.19 31.27 -12.62
C ASN A 19 14.86 29.91 -12.35
N MET A 20 14.09 28.98 -11.78
CA MET A 20 14.52 27.59 -11.57
C MET A 20 14.74 26.88 -12.92
N LEU A 21 15.70 25.95 -12.98
CA LEU A 21 15.84 25.06 -14.13
C LEU A 21 14.63 24.13 -14.24
N SER A 22 14.20 23.89 -15.47
CA SER A 22 13.25 22.78 -15.74
C SER A 22 13.97 21.43 -15.61
N LEU A 23 13.19 20.35 -15.56
CA LEU A 23 13.74 18.98 -15.48
C LEU A 23 14.67 18.67 -16.67
N GLU A 24 14.32 19.11 -17.88
CA GLU A 24 15.12 18.91 -19.09
C GLU A 24 16.44 19.69 -19.01
N GLU A 25 16.38 20.97 -18.66
CA GLU A 25 17.55 21.79 -18.48
C GLU A 25 18.51 21.29 -17.39
N ALA A 26 17.95 20.77 -16.27
CA ALA A 26 18.75 20.16 -15.22
C ALA A 26 19.45 18.87 -15.70
N ARG A 27 18.78 18.07 -16.53
CA ARG A 27 19.36 16.87 -17.14
C ARG A 27 20.47 17.24 -18.13
N ASP A 28 20.26 18.24 -18.97
CA ASP A 28 21.26 18.72 -19.92
C ASP A 28 22.47 19.26 -19.19
N PHE A 29 22.28 20.00 -18.11
CA PHE A 29 23.36 20.48 -17.25
C PHE A 29 24.17 19.32 -16.66
N ALA A 30 23.50 18.31 -16.11
CA ALA A 30 24.15 17.14 -15.55
C ALA A 30 24.98 16.39 -16.61
N ASN A 31 24.42 16.19 -17.81
CA ASN A 31 25.13 15.57 -18.94
C ASN A 31 26.35 16.37 -19.35
N LYS A 32 26.21 17.69 -19.51
CA LYS A 32 27.30 18.58 -19.89
C LYS A 32 28.48 18.56 -18.91
N HIS A 33 28.19 18.40 -17.63
CA HIS A 33 29.18 18.40 -16.55
C HIS A 33 29.53 17.00 -16.03
N SER A 34 29.05 15.94 -16.69
CA SER A 34 29.25 14.54 -16.29
C SER A 34 28.86 14.28 -14.83
N LEU A 35 27.76 14.87 -14.38
CA LEU A 35 27.21 14.69 -13.05
C LEU A 35 26.18 13.58 -13.04
N PRO A 36 26.09 12.78 -11.96
CA PRO A 36 24.98 11.86 -11.79
C PRO A 36 23.67 12.64 -11.66
N PHE A 37 22.60 12.08 -12.25
CA PHE A 37 21.27 12.67 -12.23
C PHE A 37 20.25 11.62 -11.80
N CYS A 38 19.39 11.96 -10.87
CA CYS A 38 18.25 11.14 -10.48
C CYS A 38 17.04 12.02 -10.14
N LYS A 39 15.85 11.47 -10.28
CA LYS A 39 14.62 12.12 -9.85
C LYS A 39 14.23 11.65 -8.45
N ILE A 40 13.51 12.51 -7.73
CA ILE A 40 12.98 12.16 -6.39
C ILE A 40 12.08 10.94 -6.47
N GLU A 41 11.25 10.82 -7.51
CA GLU A 41 10.39 9.66 -7.73
C GLU A 41 11.19 8.35 -7.85
N GLU A 42 12.34 8.40 -8.52
CA GLU A 42 13.24 7.23 -8.68
C GLU A 42 13.88 6.84 -7.33
N LEU A 43 14.21 7.81 -6.49
CA LEU A 43 14.71 7.56 -5.13
C LEU A 43 13.62 6.98 -4.22
N ILE A 44 12.39 7.48 -4.31
CA ILE A 44 11.25 6.95 -3.57
C ILE A 44 11.00 5.49 -3.96
N GLU A 45 11.00 5.18 -5.25
CA GLU A 45 10.82 3.80 -5.74
C GLU A 45 11.98 2.90 -5.30
N TYR A 46 13.21 3.38 -5.39
CA TYR A 46 14.37 2.64 -4.89
C TYR A 46 14.26 2.35 -3.40
N GLN A 47 13.85 3.33 -2.59
CA GLN A 47 13.61 3.16 -1.16
C GLN A 47 12.55 2.10 -0.89
N LYS A 48 11.38 2.21 -1.54
CA LYS A 48 10.27 1.26 -1.36
C LYS A 48 10.68 -0.18 -1.64
N LEU A 49 11.52 -0.41 -2.64
CA LEU A 49 11.94 -1.75 -3.06
C LEU A 49 13.07 -2.34 -2.21
N ASN A 50 13.95 -1.50 -1.67
CA ASN A 50 15.19 -1.97 -1.04
C ASN A 50 15.20 -1.81 0.48
N PHE A 51 14.33 -0.99 1.05
CA PHE A 51 14.29 -0.73 2.49
C PHE A 51 12.87 -0.89 3.03
N SER A 52 12.74 -1.70 4.08
CA SER A 52 11.45 -1.81 4.76
C SER A 52 11.06 -0.47 5.38
N ASN A 53 9.84 -0.06 5.11
CA ASN A 53 9.23 1.11 5.72
C ASN A 53 8.20 0.73 6.80
N VAL A 54 8.13 -0.54 7.18
CA VAL A 54 7.26 -1.03 8.26
C VAL A 54 8.07 -1.71 9.33
N GLU A 55 7.68 -1.52 10.57
CA GLU A 55 8.24 -2.19 11.74
C GLU A 55 7.15 -2.93 12.52
N LYS A 56 7.50 -4.09 13.07
CA LYS A 56 6.62 -4.85 13.93
C LYS A 56 6.51 -4.17 15.30
N VAL A 57 5.27 -3.86 15.73
CA VAL A 57 5.00 -3.20 17.01
C VAL A 57 4.69 -4.21 18.10
N SER A 58 3.71 -5.08 17.88
CA SER A 58 3.24 -6.05 18.89
C SER A 58 2.48 -7.19 18.25
N SER A 59 2.29 -8.27 19.02
CA SER A 59 1.48 -9.41 18.60
C SER A 59 0.68 -9.98 19.79
N ALA A 60 -0.48 -10.55 19.48
CA ALA A 60 -1.37 -11.19 20.47
C ALA A 60 -2.23 -12.28 19.81
N LYS A 61 -3.02 -13.00 20.61
CA LYS A 61 -4.14 -13.83 20.13
C LYS A 61 -5.40 -12.99 20.09
N LEU A 62 -6.17 -13.13 19.03
CA LEU A 62 -7.45 -12.48 18.83
C LEU A 62 -8.55 -13.53 18.68
N ASN A 63 -9.48 -13.54 19.62
CA ASN A 63 -10.67 -14.39 19.53
C ASN A 63 -11.72 -13.69 18.65
N THR A 64 -12.17 -14.36 17.61
CA THR A 64 -13.19 -13.87 16.68
C THR A 64 -14.32 -14.87 16.51
N GLU A 65 -15.42 -14.48 15.88
CA GLU A 65 -16.50 -15.39 15.49
C GLU A 65 -16.03 -16.48 14.50
N TYR A 66 -14.86 -16.27 13.84
CA TYR A 66 -14.25 -17.22 12.88
C TYR A 66 -13.14 -18.07 13.52
N GLY A 67 -12.92 -17.97 14.83
CA GLY A 67 -11.90 -18.70 15.58
C GLY A 67 -10.78 -17.79 16.09
N ILE A 68 -9.70 -18.43 16.53
CA ILE A 68 -8.56 -17.74 17.15
C ILE A 68 -7.50 -17.45 16.09
N PHE A 69 -7.22 -16.18 15.86
CA PHE A 69 -6.15 -15.72 15.01
C PHE A 69 -4.96 -15.21 15.83
N ASP A 70 -3.78 -15.29 15.27
CA ASP A 70 -2.65 -14.46 15.68
C ASP A 70 -2.80 -13.09 14.99
N ILE A 71 -2.75 -12.02 15.79
CA ILE A 71 -2.76 -10.65 15.30
C ILE A 71 -1.38 -10.02 15.52
N THR A 72 -0.82 -9.42 14.48
CA THR A 72 0.43 -8.66 14.56
C THR A 72 0.19 -7.27 13.97
N VAL A 73 0.64 -6.25 14.68
CA VAL A 73 0.55 -4.85 14.24
C VAL A 73 1.91 -4.41 13.69
N TYR A 74 1.86 -3.74 12.55
CA TYR A 74 3.00 -3.13 11.88
C TYR A 74 2.77 -1.63 11.75
N ARG A 75 3.74 -0.81 12.14
CA ARG A 75 3.73 0.65 11.97
C ARG A 75 4.52 1.03 10.73
N GLU A 76 3.97 1.93 9.95
CA GLU A 76 4.66 2.55 8.83
C GLU A 76 5.55 3.70 9.33
N LEU A 77 6.85 3.66 9.02
CA LEU A 77 7.86 4.53 9.63
C LEU A 77 7.68 6.04 9.33
N TYR A 78 7.03 6.38 8.21
CA TYR A 78 6.94 7.78 7.75
C TYR A 78 5.54 8.38 7.84
N THR A 79 4.53 7.59 8.16
CA THR A 79 3.13 8.04 8.21
C THR A 79 2.43 7.71 9.52
N ASP A 80 3.06 6.97 10.41
CA ASP A 80 2.50 6.42 11.66
C ASP A 80 1.23 5.57 11.48
N LYS A 81 0.91 5.17 10.26
CA LYS A 81 -0.20 4.26 9.99
C LYS A 81 0.13 2.88 10.55
N GLU A 82 -0.85 2.26 11.18
CA GLU A 82 -0.71 0.92 11.74
C GLU A 82 -1.51 -0.08 10.90
N HIS A 83 -0.79 -1.01 10.28
CA HIS A 83 -1.33 -2.11 9.50
C HIS A 83 -1.45 -3.36 10.35
N VAL A 84 -2.40 -4.23 10.00
CA VAL A 84 -2.63 -5.47 10.76
C VAL A 84 -2.36 -6.67 9.87
N PHE A 85 -1.62 -7.64 10.42
CA PHE A 85 -1.47 -8.98 9.88
C PHE A 85 -2.23 -9.96 10.79
N LEU A 86 -3.23 -10.63 10.24
CA LEU A 86 -3.96 -11.71 10.89
C LEU A 86 -3.51 -13.04 10.30
N SER A 87 -3.28 -14.06 11.12
CA SER A 87 -2.90 -15.38 10.64
C SER A 87 -3.50 -16.50 11.48
N MET A 88 -3.70 -17.66 10.86
CA MET A 88 -4.18 -18.88 11.51
C MET A 88 -3.39 -20.08 11.02
N GLY A 89 -2.99 -20.94 11.94
CA GLY A 89 -2.34 -22.23 11.68
C GLY A 89 -1.07 -22.11 10.83
N ASP A 90 -0.91 -23.02 9.88
CA ASP A 90 0.19 -22.97 8.91
C ASP A 90 -0.11 -21.96 7.79
N TYR A 91 -0.14 -20.67 8.18
CA TYR A 91 -0.58 -19.56 7.35
C TYR A 91 0.24 -19.38 6.07
N LYS A 92 1.51 -19.81 6.06
CA LYS A 92 2.38 -19.69 4.86
C LYS A 92 1.94 -20.59 3.71
N ASN A 93 1.31 -21.73 4.06
CA ASN A 93 0.74 -22.69 3.11
C ASN A 93 -0.77 -22.50 2.89
N GLY A 94 -1.33 -21.41 3.40
CA GLY A 94 -2.72 -21.02 3.23
C GLY A 94 -2.91 -19.92 2.17
N ILE A 95 -4.15 -19.47 2.05
CA ILE A 95 -4.47 -18.30 1.24
C ILE A 95 -4.01 -17.02 1.94
N VAL A 96 -3.66 -16.02 1.14
CA VAL A 96 -3.32 -14.66 1.60
C VAL A 96 -4.28 -13.66 0.97
N ARG A 97 -4.84 -12.77 1.77
CA ARG A 97 -5.58 -11.62 1.26
C ARG A 97 -4.93 -10.32 1.71
N ILE A 98 -4.70 -9.42 0.76
CA ILE A 98 -4.40 -8.01 1.05
C ILE A 98 -5.70 -7.24 0.99
N HIS A 99 -6.18 -6.79 2.14
CA HIS A 99 -7.43 -6.03 2.29
C HIS A 99 -7.10 -4.58 2.61
N SER A 100 -7.61 -3.64 1.79
CA SER A 100 -7.52 -2.21 2.11
C SER A 100 -8.70 -1.81 2.96
N GLU A 101 -8.46 -1.06 4.01
CA GLU A 101 -9.48 -0.55 4.93
C GLU A 101 -10.67 0.06 4.18
N CYS A 102 -11.86 -0.26 4.64
CA CYS A 102 -13.11 0.31 4.18
C CYS A 102 -14.08 0.46 5.34
N LEU A 103 -13.98 1.56 6.09
CA LEU A 103 -14.80 1.80 7.30
C LEU A 103 -16.30 1.62 7.02
N THR A 104 -16.77 2.16 5.89
CA THR A 104 -18.18 2.05 5.52
C THR A 104 -18.62 0.62 5.24
N GLY A 105 -17.77 -0.19 4.59
CA GLY A 105 -18.06 -1.60 4.31
C GLY A 105 -17.79 -2.48 5.52
N ASP A 106 -16.58 -2.42 6.07
CA ASP A 106 -16.09 -3.37 7.06
C ASP A 106 -16.81 -3.21 8.41
N VAL A 107 -17.12 -1.96 8.82
CA VAL A 107 -17.71 -1.65 10.13
C VAL A 107 -19.21 -1.34 10.04
N PHE A 108 -19.62 -0.54 9.05
CA PHE A 108 -21.00 -0.08 8.90
C PHE A 108 -21.85 -0.93 7.93
N PHE A 109 -21.25 -1.98 7.35
CA PHE A 109 -21.94 -2.93 6.47
C PHE A 109 -22.63 -2.28 5.28
N SER A 110 -22.00 -1.23 4.73
CA SER A 110 -22.51 -0.51 3.56
C SER A 110 -22.71 -1.45 2.38
N LYS A 111 -23.84 -1.31 1.69
CA LYS A 111 -24.15 -2.03 0.44
C LYS A 111 -23.62 -1.33 -0.81
N THR A 112 -22.94 -0.18 -0.64
CA THR A 112 -22.33 0.57 -1.74
C THR A 112 -21.06 -0.08 -2.26
N CYS A 113 -20.45 -0.97 -1.46
CA CYS A 113 -19.28 -1.76 -1.82
C CYS A 113 -19.40 -3.20 -1.33
N ASP A 114 -18.54 -4.08 -1.82
CA ASP A 114 -18.45 -5.50 -1.46
C ASP A 114 -17.35 -5.81 -0.43
N CYS A 115 -16.72 -4.79 0.18
CA CYS A 115 -15.57 -4.94 1.08
C CYS A 115 -15.88 -5.85 2.26
N ASN A 116 -17.04 -5.66 2.92
CA ASN A 116 -17.45 -6.51 4.05
C ASN A 116 -17.56 -7.98 3.64
N SER A 117 -18.25 -8.29 2.55
CA SER A 117 -18.42 -9.67 2.08
C SER A 117 -17.08 -10.29 1.71
N GLN A 118 -16.20 -9.54 1.09
CA GLN A 118 -14.84 -9.99 0.76
C GLN A 118 -14.02 -10.33 2.01
N LEU A 119 -14.08 -9.49 3.05
CA LEU A 119 -13.37 -9.72 4.31
C LEU A 119 -13.94 -10.93 5.03
N ARG A 120 -15.26 -11.00 5.21
CA ARG A 120 -15.97 -12.11 5.88
C ARG A 120 -15.71 -13.44 5.19
N ASN A 121 -15.88 -13.51 3.87
CA ASN A 121 -15.64 -14.74 3.10
C ASN A 121 -14.18 -15.22 3.22
N THR A 122 -13.23 -14.29 3.32
CA THR A 122 -11.82 -14.66 3.53
C THR A 122 -11.60 -15.22 4.93
N LEU A 123 -12.15 -14.57 5.97
CA LEU A 123 -12.05 -15.05 7.35
C LEU A 123 -12.69 -16.43 7.51
N LEU A 124 -13.88 -16.64 6.92
CA LEU A 124 -14.57 -17.93 6.91
C LEU A 124 -13.72 -19.00 6.23
N ASN A 125 -13.20 -18.72 5.04
CA ASN A 125 -12.37 -19.66 4.28
C ASN A 125 -11.09 -20.06 5.06
N ILE A 126 -10.42 -19.09 5.69
CA ILE A 126 -9.24 -19.36 6.54
C ILE A 126 -9.65 -20.23 7.73
N SER A 127 -10.78 -19.94 8.38
CA SER A 127 -11.30 -20.71 9.49
C SER A 127 -11.61 -22.16 9.11
N GLU A 128 -12.29 -22.38 7.98
CA GLU A 128 -12.63 -23.72 7.47
C GLU A 128 -11.39 -24.53 7.08
N GLN A 129 -10.37 -23.88 6.49
CA GLN A 129 -9.11 -24.52 6.12
C GLN A 129 -8.14 -24.68 7.31
N GLY A 130 -8.38 -23.99 8.41
CA GLY A 130 -7.49 -23.92 9.57
C GLY A 130 -6.14 -23.25 9.28
N LYS A 131 -5.99 -22.56 8.15
CA LYS A 131 -4.74 -21.90 7.73
C LYS A 131 -4.96 -20.78 6.73
N GLY A 132 -4.17 -19.72 6.86
CA GLY A 132 -4.17 -18.58 5.96
C GLY A 132 -3.89 -17.26 6.68
N SER A 133 -3.88 -16.17 5.92
CA SER A 133 -3.59 -14.85 6.49
C SER A 133 -4.29 -13.72 5.75
N ILE A 134 -4.46 -12.61 6.47
CA ILE A 134 -4.99 -11.35 5.96
C ILE A 134 -4.04 -10.24 6.35
N ILE A 135 -3.68 -9.40 5.39
CA ILE A 135 -3.04 -8.10 5.65
C ILE A 135 -4.12 -7.03 5.51
N TYR A 136 -4.41 -6.33 6.59
CA TYR A 136 -5.36 -5.23 6.61
C TYR A 136 -4.59 -3.91 6.56
N LEU A 137 -4.61 -3.26 5.41
CA LEU A 137 -3.87 -2.01 5.17
C LEU A 137 -4.76 -0.79 5.49
N ARG A 138 -4.24 0.11 6.31
CA ARG A 138 -4.89 1.37 6.67
C ARG A 138 -4.75 2.40 5.54
N GLN A 139 -5.53 2.19 4.47
CA GLN A 139 -5.54 3.02 3.26
C GLN A 139 -6.97 3.19 2.73
N GLU A 140 -7.81 3.82 3.54
CA GLU A 140 -9.22 4.09 3.28
C GLU A 140 -9.45 4.85 1.97
N GLY A 141 -10.59 4.56 1.31
CA GLY A 141 -11.03 5.32 0.15
C GLY A 141 -10.08 5.23 -1.04
N ARG A 142 -9.48 4.08 -1.32
CA ARG A 142 -8.41 3.91 -2.31
C ARG A 142 -7.18 4.80 -2.05
N GLY A 143 -6.89 5.07 -0.76
CA GLY A 143 -5.74 5.88 -0.35
C GLY A 143 -6.03 7.36 -0.10
N ILE A 144 -7.20 7.87 -0.50
CA ILE A 144 -7.57 9.30 -0.33
C ILE A 144 -8.14 9.64 1.04
N GLY A 145 -8.43 8.62 1.86
CA GLY A 145 -9.01 8.78 3.20
C GLY A 145 -10.53 8.84 3.21
N ILE A 146 -11.10 8.71 4.44
CA ILE A 146 -12.56 8.61 4.63
C ILE A 146 -13.28 9.92 4.24
N GLY A 147 -12.71 11.09 4.54
CA GLY A 147 -13.33 12.38 4.23
C GLY A 147 -13.55 12.56 2.72
N GLU A 148 -12.50 12.34 1.94
CA GLU A 148 -12.57 12.47 0.48
C GLU A 148 -13.45 11.38 -0.16
N LYS A 149 -13.45 10.17 0.39
CA LYS A 149 -14.36 9.10 -0.02
C LYS A 149 -15.84 9.51 0.14
N ILE A 150 -16.19 10.17 1.25
CA ILE A 150 -17.57 10.63 1.46
C ILE A 150 -17.93 11.77 0.51
N LYS A 151 -16.97 12.66 0.19
CA LYS A 151 -17.17 13.67 -0.89
C LYS A 151 -17.40 12.97 -2.25
N ALA A 152 -16.61 11.93 -2.56
CA ALA A 152 -16.83 11.16 -3.79
C ALA A 152 -18.22 10.52 -3.81
N TYR A 153 -18.72 9.95 -2.71
CA TYR A 153 -20.08 9.42 -2.60
C TYR A 153 -21.13 10.50 -2.86
N SER A 154 -20.95 11.71 -2.33
CA SER A 154 -21.86 12.85 -2.61
C SER A 154 -21.88 13.21 -4.09
N LEU A 155 -20.72 13.21 -4.76
CA LEU A 155 -20.65 13.45 -6.20
C LEU A 155 -21.34 12.36 -7.01
N GLN A 156 -21.17 11.10 -6.64
CA GLN A 156 -21.84 9.96 -7.27
C GLN A 156 -23.37 10.08 -7.16
N GLN A 157 -23.87 10.38 -5.96
CA GLN A 157 -25.31 10.51 -5.68
C GLN A 157 -25.94 11.72 -6.38
N ASN A 158 -25.26 12.86 -6.41
CA ASN A 158 -25.81 14.09 -6.95
C ASN A 158 -25.61 14.25 -8.46
N LEU A 159 -24.56 13.66 -9.03
CA LEU A 159 -24.17 13.86 -10.44
C LEU A 159 -24.18 12.56 -11.26
N GLY A 160 -24.45 11.41 -10.64
CA GLY A 160 -24.48 10.11 -11.33
C GLY A 160 -23.09 9.61 -11.79
N LEU A 161 -22.01 10.14 -11.21
CA LEU A 161 -20.63 9.74 -11.56
C LEU A 161 -20.32 8.34 -11.05
N ASP A 162 -19.41 7.65 -11.73
CA ASP A 162 -18.81 6.45 -11.16
C ASP A 162 -17.69 6.79 -10.15
N THR A 163 -17.08 5.75 -9.53
CA THR A 163 -16.04 5.96 -8.50
C THR A 163 -14.77 6.61 -9.08
N VAL A 164 -14.41 6.25 -10.31
CA VAL A 164 -13.20 6.77 -10.98
C VAL A 164 -13.41 8.25 -11.33
N GLU A 165 -14.52 8.55 -11.96
CA GLU A 165 -14.91 9.92 -12.34
C GLU A 165 -14.98 10.84 -11.13
N ALA A 166 -15.56 10.36 -10.01
CA ALA A 166 -15.64 11.12 -8.78
C ALA A 166 -14.25 11.42 -8.18
N ASN A 167 -13.32 10.44 -8.18
CA ASN A 167 -11.95 10.65 -7.69
C ASN A 167 -11.18 11.62 -8.59
N LEU A 168 -11.25 11.48 -9.90
CA LEU A 168 -10.63 12.41 -10.86
C LEU A 168 -11.14 13.83 -10.70
N LYS A 169 -12.45 14.00 -10.48
CA LYS A 169 -13.06 15.31 -10.24
C LYS A 169 -12.60 15.98 -8.94
N LEU A 170 -12.21 15.18 -7.96
CA LEU A 170 -11.61 15.65 -6.71
C LEU A 170 -10.10 15.90 -6.82
N GLY A 171 -9.47 15.67 -7.99
CA GLY A 171 -8.05 15.89 -8.25
C GLY A 171 -7.14 14.72 -7.85
N TYR A 172 -7.70 13.55 -7.57
CA TYR A 172 -6.96 12.33 -7.24
C TYR A 172 -6.80 11.44 -8.48
N LYS A 173 -5.88 10.47 -8.41
CA LYS A 173 -5.82 9.37 -9.38
C LYS A 173 -6.99 8.41 -9.17
N GLU A 174 -7.17 7.51 -10.10
CA GLU A 174 -8.13 6.42 -9.99
C GLU A 174 -7.91 5.56 -8.73
N ASP A 175 -6.65 5.32 -8.40
CA ASP A 175 -6.22 4.53 -7.24
C ASP A 175 -4.90 5.07 -6.69
N GLU A 176 -4.92 5.58 -5.45
CA GLU A 176 -3.75 6.11 -4.75
C GLU A 176 -3.16 5.08 -3.76
N ARG A 177 -3.66 3.83 -3.77
CA ARG A 177 -3.16 2.79 -2.87
C ARG A 177 -1.75 2.37 -3.21
N ASP A 178 -0.99 2.09 -2.16
CA ASP A 178 0.33 1.48 -2.22
C ASP A 178 0.29 0.09 -1.56
N PHE A 179 0.95 -0.88 -2.15
CA PHE A 179 0.98 -2.26 -1.65
C PHE A 179 2.38 -2.74 -1.27
N HIS A 180 3.38 -1.86 -1.29
CA HIS A 180 4.75 -2.18 -0.86
C HIS A 180 4.81 -2.59 0.61
N GLN A 181 3.99 -1.96 1.47
CA GLN A 181 3.88 -2.31 2.88
C GLN A 181 3.46 -3.77 3.06
N ALA A 182 2.49 -4.24 2.26
CA ALA A 182 2.06 -5.63 2.30
C ALA A 182 3.20 -6.58 1.91
N ALA A 183 4.00 -6.23 0.90
CA ALA A 183 5.15 -7.04 0.49
C ALA A 183 6.19 -7.13 1.61
N TRP A 184 6.50 -6.02 2.28
CA TRP A 184 7.44 -6.01 3.41
C TRP A 184 6.91 -6.79 4.61
N ILE A 185 5.62 -6.68 4.94
CA ILE A 185 4.98 -7.48 6.00
C ILE A 185 5.09 -8.98 5.68
N LEU A 186 4.80 -9.38 4.43
CA LEU A 186 4.93 -10.78 4.01
C LEU A 186 6.38 -11.29 4.12
N LYS A 187 7.36 -10.48 3.72
CA LYS A 187 8.78 -10.84 3.86
C LYS A 187 9.19 -10.98 5.32
N ASP A 188 8.78 -10.08 6.21
CA ASP A 188 9.03 -10.17 7.65
C ASP A 188 8.39 -11.42 8.25
N GLN A 189 7.21 -11.81 7.78
CA GLN A 189 6.54 -13.06 8.15
C GLN A 189 7.15 -14.31 7.49
N GLY A 190 8.20 -14.14 6.66
CA GLY A 190 8.97 -15.23 6.05
C GLY A 190 8.26 -15.92 4.88
N PHE A 191 7.46 -15.18 4.12
CA PHE A 191 6.90 -15.67 2.85
C PHE A 191 7.94 -15.53 1.73
N GLU A 192 8.03 -16.56 0.91
CA GLU A 192 8.72 -16.55 -0.40
C GLU A 192 7.71 -16.72 -1.53
N ARG A 193 6.63 -17.47 -1.25
CA ARG A 193 5.52 -17.77 -2.16
C ARG A 193 4.21 -17.37 -1.50
N VAL A 194 3.30 -16.78 -2.29
CA VAL A 194 2.02 -16.23 -1.81
C VAL A 194 0.88 -16.73 -2.69
N ARG A 195 -0.08 -17.45 -2.11
CA ARG A 195 -1.36 -17.78 -2.76
C ARG A 195 -2.34 -16.63 -2.53
N LEU A 196 -2.29 -15.63 -3.42
CA LEU A 196 -2.98 -14.36 -3.23
C LEU A 196 -4.41 -14.41 -3.75
N VAL A 197 -5.38 -14.13 -2.88
CA VAL A 197 -6.80 -13.97 -3.27
C VAL A 197 -7.03 -12.52 -3.68
N THR A 198 -7.01 -12.25 -4.99
CA THR A 198 -7.21 -10.90 -5.54
C THR A 198 -7.60 -10.95 -7.02
N ASN A 199 -8.29 -9.91 -7.47
CA ASN A 199 -8.49 -9.56 -8.88
C ASN A 199 -7.79 -8.23 -9.25
N ASN A 200 -7.03 -7.63 -8.31
CA ASN A 200 -6.35 -6.36 -8.54
C ASN A 200 -4.89 -6.60 -8.99
N PRO A 201 -4.54 -6.27 -10.25
CA PRO A 201 -3.20 -6.49 -10.78
C PRO A 201 -2.11 -5.69 -10.05
N ALA A 202 -2.44 -4.52 -9.49
CA ALA A 202 -1.48 -3.71 -8.74
C ALA A 202 -0.96 -4.41 -7.47
N LYS A 203 -1.78 -5.24 -6.82
CA LYS A 203 -1.35 -6.06 -5.67
C LYS A 203 -0.36 -7.14 -6.10
N ILE A 204 -0.63 -7.80 -7.22
CA ILE A 204 0.24 -8.84 -7.79
C ILE A 204 1.59 -8.23 -8.17
N GLU A 205 1.56 -7.10 -8.86
CA GLU A 205 2.77 -6.42 -9.33
C GLU A 205 3.64 -5.94 -8.16
N ALA A 206 3.04 -5.33 -7.14
CA ALA A 206 3.76 -4.89 -5.95
C ALA A 206 4.50 -6.05 -5.26
N LEU A 207 3.86 -7.22 -5.10
CA LEU A 207 4.51 -8.38 -4.50
C LEU A 207 5.64 -8.93 -5.38
N LYS A 208 5.43 -9.03 -6.70
CA LYS A 208 6.45 -9.49 -7.64
C LYS A 208 7.69 -8.59 -7.67
N ARG A 209 7.49 -7.27 -7.62
CA ARG A 209 8.59 -6.30 -7.54
C ARG A 209 9.45 -6.46 -6.28
N HIS A 210 8.91 -7.06 -5.22
CA HIS A 210 9.63 -7.45 -4.01
C HIS A 210 10.20 -8.87 -4.03
N ASN A 211 10.25 -9.52 -5.22
CA ASN A 211 10.74 -10.88 -5.42
C ASN A 211 9.92 -11.96 -4.71
N LEU A 212 8.62 -11.72 -4.46
CA LEU A 212 7.70 -12.74 -3.98
C LEU A 212 7.12 -13.51 -5.17
N ILE A 213 7.06 -14.84 -5.07
CA ILE A 213 6.38 -15.69 -6.05
C ILE A 213 4.89 -15.62 -5.78
N VAL A 214 4.09 -15.14 -6.74
CA VAL A 214 2.65 -14.93 -6.57
C VAL A 214 1.85 -15.91 -7.42
N GLU A 215 0.98 -16.68 -6.75
CA GLU A 215 -0.06 -17.52 -7.33
C GLU A 215 -1.44 -16.90 -7.03
N VAL A 216 -2.33 -16.84 -8.01
CA VAL A 216 -3.68 -16.24 -7.88
C VAL A 216 -4.74 -17.31 -8.03
#